data_4deb3def1298827cb69650c6aca99711
#
_entry.id   4deb3def1298827cb69650c6aca99711
#
_cell.length_a   1.000
_cell.length_b   1.000
_cell.length_c   1.000
_cell.angle_alpha   90.00
_cell.angle_beta   90.00
_cell.angle_gamma   90.00
#
_symmetry.space_group_name_H-M   'P 1'
#
loop_
_entity.id
_entity.type
_entity.pdbx_description
1 polymer ?
#
loop_
_entity_poly.entity_id
_entity_poly.type
_entity_poly.pdbx_seq_one_letter_code
_entity_poly.pdbx_strand_id
1 'polypeptide(L)'
;MLAWCSGDYVNVPDGAEVATLEPGLSLFETFALRDGQAACLGDHLARLATACPRLGLDARRLHLGAGPSREAWSPILHKLLASAGLTDAIVRLLVAARPDALAREWLTLRPLPPTPTAIDLFALQTRRDAPEWLPRPKSGPWRNSAAAWRELKALADRPDAEGVQFDAAGHVSEATRSSLAWWDGVRWCFPAVATGRLPGTAAAQFRSVVAQAGRPCVDVTAAFPLQAQSVVVLRSTFSGGAVLAQGYASPNGERLWSPAAEQAEASARLADLAAWRAQRSVSLA
;
A
#
# COMPACT_ATOMS: atom_id res chain seq x y z
N MET A 1 18.67 -3.52 14.24
CA MET A 1 18.26 -3.98 12.89
C MET A 1 19.27 -3.50 11.86
N LEU A 2 19.72 -4.39 10.94
CA LEU A 2 20.57 -3.99 9.82
C LEU A 2 19.73 -3.35 8.72
N ALA A 3 20.20 -2.25 8.14
CA ALA A 3 19.62 -1.58 6.97
C ALA A 3 20.71 -1.39 5.91
N TRP A 4 20.31 -1.28 4.64
CA TRP A 4 21.18 -0.82 3.58
C TRP A 4 20.90 0.66 3.29
N CYS A 5 21.96 1.45 3.10
CA CYS A 5 21.89 2.86 2.81
C CYS A 5 22.89 3.25 1.72
N SER A 6 22.41 3.47 0.50
CA SER A 6 23.19 4.01 -0.63
C SER A 6 24.59 3.37 -0.84
N GLY A 7 24.67 2.05 -0.72
CA GLY A 7 25.91 1.27 -0.86
C GLY A 7 26.42 0.68 0.44
N ASP A 8 26.12 1.25 1.58
CA ASP A 8 26.61 0.84 2.89
C ASP A 8 25.58 0.06 3.70
N TYR A 9 26.06 -0.78 4.64
CA TYR A 9 25.22 -1.46 5.63
C TYR A 9 25.34 -0.77 6.97
N VAL A 10 24.21 -0.35 7.55
CA VAL A 10 24.16 0.47 8.76
C VAL A 10 23.27 -0.20 9.81
N ASN A 11 23.73 -0.18 11.04
CA ASN A 11 22.88 -0.57 12.16
C ASN A 11 21.96 0.58 12.54
N VAL A 12 20.66 0.32 12.54
CA VAL A 12 19.63 1.25 13.00
C VAL A 12 18.92 0.67 14.23
N PRO A 13 18.40 1.50 15.15
CA PRO A 13 17.66 1.01 16.31
C PRO A 13 16.49 0.12 15.88
N ASP A 14 16.19 -0.90 16.67
CA ASP A 14 15.05 -1.76 16.42
C ASP A 14 13.74 -0.96 16.53
N GLY A 15 12.85 -1.16 15.57
CA GLY A 15 11.59 -0.42 15.47
C GLY A 15 11.73 1.02 14.99
N ALA A 16 12.95 1.52 14.68
CA ALA A 16 13.10 2.83 14.10
C ALA A 16 12.47 2.88 12.70
N GLU A 17 11.58 3.85 12.49
CA GLU A 17 11.12 4.21 11.16
C GLU A 17 12.24 4.99 10.47
N VAL A 18 12.84 4.44 9.42
CA VAL A 18 13.95 5.10 8.69
C VAL A 18 13.55 6.50 8.21
N ALA A 19 12.27 6.73 7.93
CA ALA A 19 11.75 8.05 7.61
C ALA A 19 12.00 9.11 8.71
N THR A 20 12.24 8.69 9.96
CA THR A 20 12.59 9.62 11.05
C THR A 20 14.08 9.93 11.10
N LEU A 21 14.91 9.16 10.40
CA LEU A 21 16.35 9.37 10.32
C LEU A 21 16.74 10.35 9.20
N GLU A 22 15.82 10.61 8.27
CA GLU A 22 16.02 11.53 7.15
C GLU A 22 15.13 12.76 7.33
N PRO A 23 15.72 13.91 7.65
CA PRO A 23 14.96 15.16 7.72
C PRO A 23 14.47 15.58 6.32
N GLY A 24 13.24 16.03 6.23
CA GLY A 24 12.66 16.54 5.00
C GLY A 24 11.72 15.58 4.27
N LEU A 25 11.50 15.84 2.99
CA LEU A 25 10.61 15.05 2.16
C LEU A 25 11.31 13.79 1.65
N SER A 26 10.62 12.69 1.73
CA SER A 26 11.05 11.41 1.18
C SER A 26 9.92 10.73 0.44
N LEU A 27 10.27 9.90 -0.53
CA LEU A 27 9.37 8.95 -1.18
C LEU A 27 9.66 7.56 -0.66
N PHE A 28 8.66 6.69 -0.68
CA PHE A 28 8.91 5.31 -0.29
C PHE A 28 7.98 4.34 -1.02
N GLU A 29 8.48 3.11 -1.14
CA GLU A 29 7.69 1.98 -1.57
C GLU A 29 7.69 0.89 -0.51
N THR A 30 6.63 0.07 -0.52
CA THR A 30 6.49 -1.05 0.41
C THR A 30 5.82 -2.20 -0.32
N PHE A 31 6.49 -3.35 -0.34
CA PHE A 31 6.00 -4.56 -0.97
C PHE A 31 6.37 -5.78 -0.12
N ALA A 32 5.74 -6.92 -0.42
CA ALA A 32 6.11 -8.19 0.19
C ALA A 32 7.16 -8.90 -0.67
N LEU A 33 8.15 -9.47 -0.01
CA LEU A 33 9.00 -10.52 -0.53
C LEU A 33 8.52 -11.85 0.06
N ARG A 34 8.17 -12.82 -0.80
CA ARG A 34 7.75 -14.16 -0.43
C ARG A 34 8.51 -15.16 -1.26
N ASP A 35 9.10 -16.17 -0.63
CA ASP A 35 9.89 -17.20 -1.34
C ASP A 35 10.91 -16.58 -2.31
N GLY A 36 11.56 -15.50 -1.89
CA GLY A 36 12.51 -14.76 -2.73
C GLY A 36 11.88 -13.94 -3.87
N GLN A 37 10.57 -13.87 -3.97
CA GLN A 37 9.86 -13.19 -5.06
C GLN A 37 9.11 -11.94 -4.61
N ALA A 38 9.18 -10.88 -5.42
CA ALA A 38 8.41 -9.66 -5.26
C ALA A 38 7.35 -9.54 -6.36
N ALA A 39 6.07 -9.62 -5.99
CA ALA A 39 4.99 -9.47 -6.94
C ALA A 39 4.89 -8.02 -7.43
N CYS A 40 4.92 -7.84 -8.75
CA CYS A 40 4.71 -6.54 -9.41
C CYS A 40 5.67 -5.43 -8.92
N LEU A 41 6.94 -5.75 -8.65
CA LEU A 41 7.94 -4.76 -8.23
C LEU A 41 8.03 -3.60 -9.22
N GLY A 42 7.91 -3.87 -10.53
CA GLY A 42 7.91 -2.83 -11.56
C GLY A 42 6.87 -1.73 -11.34
N ASP A 43 5.67 -2.07 -10.89
CA ASP A 43 4.59 -1.09 -10.62
C ASP A 43 4.97 -0.16 -9.44
N HIS A 44 5.64 -0.70 -8.42
CA HIS A 44 6.14 0.06 -7.29
C HIS A 44 7.21 1.05 -7.73
N LEU A 45 8.19 0.58 -8.51
CA LEU A 45 9.27 1.43 -8.99
C LEU A 45 8.78 2.46 -10.02
N ALA A 46 7.81 2.13 -10.87
CA ALA A 46 7.19 3.08 -11.78
C ALA A 46 6.46 4.21 -11.02
N ARG A 47 5.74 3.89 -9.93
CA ARG A 47 5.10 4.90 -9.08
C ARG A 47 6.14 5.79 -8.40
N LEU A 48 7.22 5.21 -7.88
CA LEU A 48 8.34 5.95 -7.29
C LEU A 48 8.95 6.90 -8.32
N ALA A 49 9.28 6.39 -9.52
CA ALA A 49 9.87 7.16 -10.61
C ALA A 49 8.98 8.35 -11.04
N THR A 50 7.66 8.14 -11.09
CA THR A 50 6.69 9.22 -11.41
C THR A 50 6.68 10.33 -10.35
N ALA A 51 6.98 10.00 -9.09
CA ALA A 51 7.00 10.96 -7.99
C ALA A 51 8.36 11.67 -7.81
N CYS A 52 9.49 11.07 -8.24
CA CYS A 52 10.83 11.60 -8.07
C CYS A 52 11.02 13.05 -8.55
N PRO A 53 10.52 13.47 -9.73
CA PRO A 53 10.69 14.84 -10.20
C PRO A 53 10.12 15.90 -9.26
N ARG A 54 9.11 15.56 -8.45
CA ARG A 54 8.51 16.47 -7.46
C ARG A 54 9.45 16.80 -6.30
N LEU A 55 10.48 15.98 -6.09
CA LEU A 55 11.54 16.21 -5.13
C LEU A 55 12.86 16.65 -5.81
N GLY A 56 12.83 16.98 -7.10
CA GLY A 56 14.02 17.31 -7.86
C GLY A 56 14.95 16.11 -8.13
N LEU A 57 14.43 14.88 -8.03
CA LEU A 57 15.20 13.65 -8.20
C LEU A 57 15.02 13.08 -9.61
N ASP A 58 16.10 12.49 -10.14
CA ASP A 58 16.05 11.63 -11.33
C ASP A 58 16.09 10.16 -10.91
N ALA A 59 14.96 9.45 -11.09
CA ALA A 59 14.83 8.06 -10.71
C ALA A 59 15.88 7.15 -11.39
N ARG A 60 16.37 7.51 -12.60
CA ARG A 60 17.39 6.74 -13.32
C ARG A 60 18.76 6.74 -12.64
N ARG A 61 19.00 7.66 -11.71
CA ARG A 61 20.23 7.76 -10.92
C ARG A 61 20.15 7.00 -9.59
N LEU A 62 19.00 6.43 -9.28
CA LEU A 62 18.84 5.59 -8.11
C LEU A 62 19.45 4.21 -8.36
N HIS A 63 20.02 3.60 -7.32
CA HIS A 63 20.57 2.25 -7.42
C HIS A 63 19.48 1.20 -7.47
N LEU A 64 18.59 1.21 -6.48
CA LEU A 64 17.46 0.28 -6.39
C LEU A 64 16.20 0.82 -7.07
N GLY A 65 15.95 2.12 -6.97
CA GLY A 65 14.77 2.76 -7.52
C GLY A 65 14.75 2.88 -9.04
N ALA A 66 15.89 2.68 -9.72
CA ALA A 66 15.99 2.76 -11.19
C ALA A 66 15.28 1.61 -11.91
N GLY A 67 15.15 0.44 -11.28
CA GLY A 67 14.50 -0.71 -11.91
C GLY A 67 14.57 -2.00 -11.08
N PRO A 68 13.84 -3.05 -11.49
CA PRO A 68 13.81 -4.34 -10.79
C PRO A 68 14.99 -5.26 -11.21
N SER A 69 16.23 -4.72 -11.28
CA SER A 69 17.41 -5.51 -11.61
C SER A 69 17.74 -6.48 -10.48
N ARG A 70 17.78 -7.77 -10.79
CA ARG A 70 18.15 -8.81 -9.82
C ARG A 70 19.56 -8.58 -9.29
N GLU A 71 20.49 -8.17 -10.15
CA GLU A 71 21.89 -7.93 -9.80
C GLU A 71 22.04 -6.82 -8.77
N ALA A 72 21.18 -5.79 -8.81
CA ALA A 72 21.18 -4.72 -7.82
C ALA A 72 20.52 -5.14 -6.51
N TRP A 73 19.40 -5.87 -6.57
CA TRP A 73 18.58 -6.18 -5.40
C TRP A 73 19.03 -7.41 -4.63
N SER A 74 19.41 -8.50 -5.32
CA SER A 74 19.65 -9.80 -4.71
C SER A 74 20.77 -9.79 -3.64
N PRO A 75 21.95 -9.20 -3.86
CA PRO A 75 23.01 -9.21 -2.85
C PRO A 75 22.61 -8.48 -1.57
N ILE A 76 21.85 -7.39 -1.71
CA ILE A 76 21.39 -6.58 -0.59
C ILE A 76 20.34 -7.33 0.20
N LEU A 77 19.34 -7.89 -0.49
CA LEU A 77 18.25 -8.65 0.15
C LEU A 77 18.78 -9.89 0.88
N HIS A 78 19.64 -10.68 0.27
CA HIS A 78 20.23 -11.85 0.91
C HIS A 78 20.93 -11.49 2.22
N LYS A 79 21.74 -10.43 2.23
CA LYS A 79 22.44 -10.01 3.45
C LYS A 79 21.50 -9.50 4.53
N LEU A 80 20.47 -8.71 4.16
CA LEU A 80 19.47 -8.21 5.10
C LEU A 80 18.59 -9.32 5.65
N LEU A 81 18.11 -10.24 4.81
CA LEU A 81 17.30 -11.39 5.23
C LEU A 81 18.07 -12.29 6.19
N ALA A 82 19.32 -12.65 5.84
CA ALA A 82 20.19 -13.47 6.70
C ALA A 82 20.43 -12.80 8.05
N SER A 83 20.72 -11.49 8.06
CA SER A 83 20.92 -10.72 9.29
C SER A 83 19.68 -10.66 10.18
N ALA A 84 18.49 -10.65 9.57
CA ALA A 84 17.22 -10.58 10.29
C ALA A 84 16.65 -11.97 10.66
N GLY A 85 17.22 -13.06 10.14
CA GLY A 85 16.68 -14.42 10.29
C GLY A 85 15.33 -14.60 9.61
N LEU A 86 15.09 -13.89 8.48
CA LEU A 86 13.84 -13.92 7.76
C LEU A 86 13.98 -14.64 6.42
N THR A 87 12.93 -15.37 6.02
CA THR A 87 12.74 -15.89 4.65
C THR A 87 11.80 -14.99 3.87
N ASP A 88 10.71 -14.57 4.50
CA ASP A 88 9.71 -13.67 3.98
C ASP A 88 9.77 -12.31 4.69
N ALA A 89 9.58 -11.23 3.98
CA ALA A 89 9.68 -9.91 4.57
C ALA A 89 8.73 -8.89 3.93
N ILE A 90 8.35 -7.89 4.69
CA ILE A 90 7.96 -6.60 4.13
C ILE A 90 9.24 -5.83 3.84
N VAL A 91 9.43 -5.49 2.58
CA VAL A 91 10.53 -4.66 2.10
C VAL A 91 10.06 -3.22 2.00
N ARG A 92 10.84 -2.28 2.56
CA ARG A 92 10.62 -0.85 2.37
C ARG A 92 11.84 -0.24 1.71
N LEU A 93 11.64 0.34 0.53
CA LEU A 93 12.57 1.24 -0.13
C LEU A 93 12.14 2.67 0.16
N LEU A 94 13.01 3.47 0.75
CA LEU A 94 12.81 4.90 0.99
C LEU A 94 13.86 5.68 0.20
N VAL A 95 13.46 6.75 -0.44
CA VAL A 95 14.33 7.67 -1.19
C VAL A 95 14.17 9.06 -0.61
N ALA A 96 15.21 9.58 0.01
CA ALA A 96 15.25 10.92 0.60
C ALA A 96 15.96 11.88 -0.35
N ALA A 97 15.35 13.04 -0.58
CA ALA A 97 16.02 14.15 -1.26
C ALA A 97 16.95 14.86 -0.26
N ARG A 98 18.17 15.17 -0.70
CA ARG A 98 19.14 15.89 0.11
C ARG A 98 19.45 17.27 -0.48
N PRO A 99 19.86 18.24 0.35
CA PRO A 99 20.21 19.58 -0.11
C PRO A 99 21.35 19.61 -1.14
N ASP A 100 22.25 18.61 -1.11
CA ASP A 100 23.35 18.44 -2.05
C ASP A 100 22.94 17.79 -3.39
N ALA A 101 21.64 17.67 -3.65
CA ALA A 101 21.04 17.06 -4.83
C ALA A 101 21.34 15.56 -5.02
N LEU A 102 21.93 14.90 -4.05
CA LEU A 102 22.11 13.45 -4.06
C LEU A 102 20.94 12.78 -3.35
N ALA A 103 20.32 11.82 -4.00
CA ALA A 103 19.34 10.97 -3.37
C ALA A 103 20.02 10.01 -2.40
N ARG A 104 19.41 9.80 -1.23
CA ARG A 104 19.78 8.71 -0.33
C ARG A 104 18.71 7.64 -0.37
N GLU A 105 19.11 6.43 -0.71
CA GLU A 105 18.23 5.26 -0.72
C GLU A 105 18.44 4.45 0.56
N TRP A 106 17.35 4.05 1.18
CA TRP A 106 17.34 3.13 2.31
C TRP A 106 16.52 1.90 1.97
N LEU A 107 17.05 0.72 2.27
CA LEU A 107 16.30 -0.52 2.24
C LEU A 107 16.25 -1.14 3.63
N THR A 108 15.03 -1.37 4.10
CA THR A 108 14.79 -2.02 5.39
C THR A 108 13.83 -3.18 5.25
N LEU A 109 13.97 -4.17 6.13
CA LEU A 109 13.10 -5.32 6.21
C LEU A 109 12.37 -5.34 7.55
N ARG A 110 11.20 -5.93 7.55
CA ARG A 110 10.47 -6.31 8.75
C ARG A 110 9.70 -7.60 8.51
N PRO A 111 9.37 -8.36 9.56
CA PRO A 111 8.58 -9.58 9.40
C PRO A 111 7.30 -9.34 8.61
N LEU A 112 7.00 -10.28 7.73
CA LEU A 112 5.78 -10.27 6.95
C LEU A 112 4.67 -10.98 7.75
N PRO A 113 3.63 -10.26 8.20
CA PRO A 113 2.53 -10.91 8.90
C PRO A 113 1.70 -11.76 7.94
N PRO A 114 1.00 -12.79 8.42
CA PRO A 114 0.05 -13.53 7.61
C PRO A 114 -1.02 -12.59 7.04
N THR A 115 -1.49 -12.90 5.84
CA THR A 115 -2.62 -12.20 5.24
C THR A 115 -3.89 -12.62 5.98
N PRO A 116 -4.69 -11.71 6.53
CA PRO A 116 -5.96 -12.06 7.17
C PRO A 116 -6.94 -12.63 6.13
N THR A 117 -7.85 -13.47 6.57
CA THR A 117 -8.90 -14.06 5.69
C THR A 117 -9.97 -13.04 5.31
N ALA A 118 -10.24 -12.10 6.19
CA ALA A 118 -11.18 -10.99 5.98
C ALA A 118 -10.74 -9.76 6.79
N ILE A 119 -11.31 -8.60 6.50
CA ILE A 119 -11.00 -7.32 7.18
C ILE A 119 -12.28 -6.71 7.74
N ASP A 120 -12.24 -6.26 8.99
CA ASP A 120 -13.25 -5.34 9.53
C ASP A 120 -12.81 -3.89 9.26
N LEU A 121 -13.74 -3.10 8.76
CA LEU A 121 -13.55 -1.69 8.47
C LEU A 121 -14.18 -0.83 9.59
N PHE A 122 -13.49 0.24 9.98
CA PHE A 122 -13.95 1.20 10.98
C PHE A 122 -13.91 2.62 10.41
N ALA A 123 -14.99 3.37 10.58
CA ALA A 123 -14.98 4.78 10.22
C ALA A 123 -14.00 5.54 11.12
N LEU A 124 -13.11 6.35 10.53
CA LEU A 124 -12.21 7.22 11.27
C LEU A 124 -12.72 8.66 11.26
N GLN A 125 -12.45 9.37 12.36
CA GLN A 125 -12.62 10.83 12.44
C GLN A 125 -11.46 11.56 11.77
N THR A 126 -10.26 10.99 11.82
CA THR A 126 -9.07 11.54 11.13
C THR A 126 -9.34 11.61 9.63
N ARG A 127 -9.52 12.82 9.14
CA ARG A 127 -9.76 13.10 7.72
C ARG A 127 -8.47 13.00 6.92
N ARG A 128 -8.61 12.62 5.66
CA ARG A 128 -7.49 12.66 4.73
C ARG A 128 -7.17 14.11 4.39
N ASP A 129 -5.91 14.51 4.57
CA ASP A 129 -5.46 15.85 4.18
C ASP A 129 -5.67 16.06 2.68
N ALA A 130 -6.12 17.25 2.32
CA ALA A 130 -6.10 17.68 0.93
C ALA A 130 -4.65 17.68 0.43
N PRO A 131 -4.32 16.90 -0.61
CA PRO A 131 -2.94 16.84 -1.06
C PRO A 131 -2.57 18.11 -1.81
N GLU A 132 -1.37 18.63 -1.55
CA GLU A 132 -0.79 19.73 -2.32
C GLU A 132 -0.63 19.34 -3.81
N TRP A 133 -0.39 18.04 -4.06
CA TRP A 133 -0.22 17.48 -5.40
C TRP A 133 -1.15 16.30 -5.66
N LEU A 134 -1.80 16.30 -6.83
CA LEU A 134 -2.58 15.18 -7.35
C LEU A 134 -1.94 14.64 -8.64
N PRO A 135 -1.87 13.33 -8.83
CA PRO A 135 -2.12 12.28 -7.82
C PRO A 135 -1.11 12.36 -6.69
N ARG A 136 -1.56 12.02 -5.48
CA ARG A 136 -0.75 12.13 -4.26
C ARG A 136 0.46 11.20 -4.32
N PRO A 137 1.71 11.69 -4.07
CA PRO A 137 2.88 10.84 -3.97
C PRO A 137 2.85 10.01 -2.67
N LYS A 138 3.49 8.85 -2.70
CA LYS A 138 3.72 8.04 -1.50
C LYS A 138 4.94 8.59 -0.75
N SER A 139 4.70 9.64 0.05
CA SER A 139 5.76 10.44 0.68
C SER A 139 5.72 10.38 2.21
N GLY A 140 6.85 10.57 2.85
CA GLY A 140 6.99 10.91 4.27
C GLY A 140 7.29 12.40 4.46
N PRO A 141 7.09 12.94 5.68
CA PRO A 141 6.48 12.32 6.86
C PRO A 141 4.95 12.16 6.73
N TRP A 142 4.43 11.07 7.30
CA TRP A 142 2.99 10.69 7.13
C TRP A 142 2.17 11.04 8.36
N ARG A 143 2.21 12.29 8.78
CA ARG A 143 1.49 12.75 9.98
C ARG A 143 0.04 12.33 10.00
N ASN A 144 -0.66 12.53 8.88
CA ASN A 144 -2.06 12.16 8.73
C ASN A 144 -2.27 10.65 8.84
N SER A 145 -1.47 9.84 8.13
CA SER A 145 -1.56 8.37 8.21
C SER A 145 -1.19 7.85 9.61
N ALA A 146 -0.23 8.48 10.30
CA ALA A 146 0.13 8.12 11.67
C ALA A 146 -0.99 8.46 12.68
N ALA A 147 -1.70 9.58 12.47
CA ALA A 147 -2.88 9.93 13.27
C ALA A 147 -3.99 8.90 13.06
N ALA A 148 -4.32 8.61 11.80
CA ALA A 148 -5.31 7.61 11.44
C ALA A 148 -4.98 6.22 11.99
N TRP A 149 -3.70 5.82 11.96
CA TRP A 149 -3.25 4.56 12.52
C TRP A 149 -3.42 4.49 14.05
N ARG A 150 -3.10 5.59 14.76
CA ARG A 150 -3.31 5.64 16.23
C ARG A 150 -4.79 5.58 16.59
N GLU A 151 -5.63 6.29 15.83
CA GLU A 151 -7.09 6.23 16.02
C GLU A 151 -7.62 4.80 15.79
N LEU A 152 -7.21 4.14 14.69
CA LEU A 152 -7.60 2.75 14.44
C LEU A 152 -7.18 1.83 15.59
N LYS A 153 -5.96 1.96 16.09
CA LYS A 153 -5.48 1.14 17.22
C LYS A 153 -6.29 1.35 18.49
N ALA A 154 -6.78 2.55 18.74
CA ALA A 154 -7.64 2.83 19.86
C ALA A 154 -9.04 2.21 19.68
N LEU A 155 -9.53 2.08 18.44
CA LEU A 155 -10.82 1.44 18.14
C LEU A 155 -10.71 -0.09 18.06
N ALA A 156 -9.65 -0.60 17.43
CA ALA A 156 -9.46 -2.04 17.18
C ALA A 156 -7.97 -2.35 16.95
N ASP A 157 -7.25 -2.73 18.04
CA ASP A 157 -5.84 -3.13 17.95
C ASP A 157 -5.70 -4.62 17.58
N ARG A 158 -6.04 -4.95 16.35
CA ARG A 158 -5.94 -6.30 15.80
C ARG A 158 -5.54 -6.26 14.31
N PRO A 159 -4.87 -7.33 13.79
CA PRO A 159 -4.27 -7.31 12.45
C PRO A 159 -5.29 -7.28 11.30
N ASP A 160 -6.50 -7.76 11.53
CA ASP A 160 -7.62 -7.83 10.58
C ASP A 160 -8.54 -6.58 10.64
N ALA A 161 -8.07 -5.49 11.24
CA ALA A 161 -8.76 -4.20 11.26
C ALA A 161 -8.11 -3.18 10.32
N GLU A 162 -8.94 -2.38 9.63
CA GLU A 162 -8.57 -1.22 8.83
C GLU A 162 -9.50 -0.05 9.09
N GLY A 163 -8.91 1.14 9.20
CA GLY A 163 -9.67 2.37 9.32
C GLY A 163 -9.98 2.99 7.96
N VAL A 164 -11.20 3.40 7.74
CA VAL A 164 -11.61 4.13 6.53
C VAL A 164 -11.43 5.62 6.78
N GLN A 165 -10.64 6.27 5.95
CA GLN A 165 -10.46 7.71 5.94
C GLN A 165 -11.34 8.37 4.88
N PHE A 166 -11.84 9.55 5.22
CA PHE A 166 -12.68 10.37 4.37
C PHE A 166 -11.99 11.71 4.07
N ASP A 167 -12.31 12.33 2.97
CA ASP A 167 -11.95 13.72 2.72
C ASP A 167 -12.72 14.69 3.64
N ALA A 168 -12.47 15.97 3.51
CA ALA A 168 -13.14 17.01 4.31
C ALA A 168 -14.66 17.07 4.06
N ALA A 169 -15.13 16.64 2.89
CA ALA A 169 -16.55 16.59 2.53
C ALA A 169 -17.25 15.30 2.95
N GLY A 170 -16.53 14.33 3.54
CA GLY A 170 -17.07 13.06 3.97
C GLY A 170 -17.11 11.97 2.90
N HIS A 171 -16.41 12.15 1.77
CA HIS A 171 -16.29 11.12 0.75
C HIS A 171 -15.17 10.13 1.11
N VAL A 172 -15.37 8.86 0.84
CA VAL A 172 -14.34 7.82 1.03
C VAL A 172 -13.10 8.16 0.22
N SER A 173 -11.96 8.17 0.90
CA SER A 173 -10.65 8.34 0.28
C SER A 173 -9.91 7.00 0.16
N GLU A 174 -9.48 6.45 1.25
CA GLU A 174 -8.74 5.18 1.31
C GLU A 174 -8.82 4.57 2.71
N ALA A 175 -8.28 3.38 2.91
CA ALA A 175 -8.07 2.86 4.26
C ALA A 175 -6.70 3.29 4.81
N THR A 176 -6.43 3.05 6.10
CA THR A 176 -5.19 3.49 6.77
C THR A 176 -3.91 3.03 6.09
N ARG A 177 -3.91 1.82 5.52
CA ARG A 177 -2.75 1.20 4.84
C ARG A 177 -3.10 0.60 3.49
N SER A 178 -4.35 0.71 3.06
CA SER A 178 -4.91 -0.02 1.91
C SER A 178 -5.76 0.90 1.05
N SER A 179 -5.89 0.57 -0.22
CA SER A 179 -6.94 1.14 -1.06
C SER A 179 -8.24 0.35 -0.88
N LEU A 180 -9.34 0.95 -1.27
CA LEU A 180 -10.66 0.35 -1.24
C LEU A 180 -11.25 0.28 -2.65
N ALA A 181 -12.03 -0.74 -2.92
CA ALA A 181 -12.94 -0.84 -4.06
C ALA A 181 -14.21 -1.57 -3.61
N TRP A 182 -15.33 -1.32 -4.27
CA TRP A 182 -16.57 -2.02 -3.97
C TRP A 182 -17.38 -2.35 -5.21
N TRP A 183 -18.11 -3.45 -5.12
CA TRP A 183 -19.06 -3.89 -6.12
C TRP A 183 -20.46 -3.40 -5.74
N ASP A 184 -21.10 -2.60 -6.59
CA ASP A 184 -22.43 -2.06 -6.35
C ASP A 184 -23.57 -2.95 -6.93
N GLY A 185 -23.22 -4.10 -7.51
CA GLY A 185 -24.13 -5.03 -8.19
C GLY A 185 -24.03 -4.93 -9.72
N VAL A 186 -23.46 -3.85 -10.24
CA VAL A 186 -23.36 -3.58 -11.69
C VAL A 186 -21.93 -3.30 -12.13
N ARG A 187 -21.18 -2.55 -11.30
CA ARG A 187 -19.84 -2.06 -11.63
C ARG A 187 -18.94 -2.01 -10.40
N TRP A 188 -17.64 -2.00 -10.65
CA TRP A 188 -16.64 -1.76 -9.63
C TRP A 188 -16.39 -0.28 -9.46
N CYS A 189 -16.55 0.19 -8.25
CA CYS A 189 -16.35 1.58 -7.84
C CYS A 189 -15.05 1.73 -7.07
N PHE A 190 -14.32 2.80 -7.34
CA PHE A 190 -13.09 3.17 -6.64
C PHE A 190 -13.21 4.61 -6.16
N PRO A 191 -12.71 4.97 -4.97
CA PRO A 191 -12.63 6.37 -4.57
C PRO A 191 -11.89 7.19 -5.63
N ALA A 192 -12.40 8.36 -5.98
CA ALA A 192 -11.76 9.24 -6.96
C ALA A 192 -10.41 9.78 -6.44
N VAL A 193 -9.48 10.10 -7.34
CA VAL A 193 -8.19 10.71 -6.97
C VAL A 193 -8.39 12.05 -6.24
N ALA A 194 -9.44 12.78 -6.58
CA ALA A 194 -9.80 14.06 -5.96
C ALA A 194 -10.05 13.97 -4.45
N THR A 195 -10.39 12.79 -3.91
CA THR A 195 -10.56 12.57 -2.45
C THR A 195 -9.20 12.52 -1.70
N GLY A 196 -8.08 12.71 -2.38
CA GLY A 196 -6.75 12.67 -1.78
C GLY A 196 -6.18 11.27 -1.58
N ARG A 197 -6.83 10.22 -2.11
CA ARG A 197 -6.31 8.87 -2.01
C ARG A 197 -4.94 8.71 -2.68
N LEU A 198 -4.15 7.77 -2.18
CA LEU A 198 -2.94 7.33 -2.86
C LEU A 198 -3.32 6.57 -4.16
N PRO A 199 -2.60 6.75 -5.28
CA PRO A 199 -2.69 5.85 -6.43
C PRO A 199 -2.03 4.50 -6.08
N GLY A 200 -2.79 3.64 -5.40
CA GLY A 200 -2.31 2.35 -4.89
C GLY A 200 -1.97 1.38 -6.03
N THR A 201 -0.80 0.73 -5.95
CA THR A 201 -0.39 -0.27 -6.94
C THR A 201 -1.37 -1.45 -6.98
N ALA A 202 -1.76 -1.99 -5.82
CA ALA A 202 -2.75 -3.07 -5.75
C ALA A 202 -4.11 -2.66 -6.32
N ALA A 203 -4.53 -1.39 -6.15
CA ALA A 203 -5.78 -0.90 -6.73
C ALA A 203 -5.69 -0.77 -8.27
N ALA A 204 -4.56 -0.34 -8.80
CA ALA A 204 -4.32 -0.28 -10.24
C ALA A 204 -4.33 -1.69 -10.86
N GLN A 205 -3.68 -2.66 -10.20
CA GLN A 205 -3.66 -4.06 -10.61
C GLN A 205 -5.07 -4.67 -10.60
N PHE A 206 -5.84 -4.44 -9.54
CA PHE A 206 -7.21 -4.93 -9.43
C PHE A 206 -8.11 -4.33 -10.52
N ARG A 207 -7.97 -3.03 -10.80
CA ARG A 207 -8.68 -2.37 -11.90
C ARG A 207 -8.37 -3.00 -13.25
N SER A 208 -7.11 -3.36 -13.51
CA SER A 208 -6.70 -4.04 -14.75
C SER A 208 -7.35 -5.43 -14.87
N VAL A 209 -7.39 -6.19 -13.78
CA VAL A 209 -8.04 -7.52 -13.74
C VAL A 209 -9.55 -7.41 -13.98
N VAL A 210 -10.20 -6.47 -13.31
CA VAL A 210 -11.65 -6.20 -13.49
C VAL A 210 -11.98 -5.82 -14.93
N ALA A 211 -11.16 -4.95 -15.55
CA ALA A 211 -11.33 -4.56 -16.94
C ALA A 211 -11.13 -5.74 -17.91
N GLN A 212 -10.12 -6.60 -17.68
CA GLN A 212 -9.89 -7.82 -18.46
C GLN A 212 -11.07 -8.80 -18.36
N ALA A 213 -11.76 -8.81 -17.24
CA ALA A 213 -12.98 -9.59 -17.05
C ALA A 213 -14.23 -8.94 -17.69
N GLY A 214 -14.07 -7.85 -18.43
CA GLY A 214 -15.18 -7.13 -19.07
C GLY A 214 -16.13 -6.45 -18.08
N ARG A 215 -15.70 -6.19 -16.84
CA ARG A 215 -16.53 -5.51 -15.82
C ARG A 215 -16.28 -4.01 -15.84
N PRO A 216 -17.36 -3.19 -15.77
CA PRO A 216 -17.21 -1.74 -15.71
C PRO A 216 -16.47 -1.28 -14.45
N CYS A 217 -15.59 -0.28 -14.59
CA CYS A 217 -14.85 0.37 -13.52
C CYS A 217 -15.12 1.88 -13.55
N VAL A 218 -15.43 2.47 -12.39
CA VAL A 218 -15.67 3.91 -12.27
C VAL A 218 -14.93 4.48 -11.06
N ASP A 219 -14.48 5.72 -11.19
CA ASP A 219 -14.05 6.52 -10.04
C ASP A 219 -15.26 7.29 -9.50
N VAL A 220 -15.44 7.26 -8.19
CA VAL A 220 -16.57 7.90 -7.53
C VAL A 220 -16.12 8.79 -6.38
N THR A 221 -16.83 9.90 -6.20
CA THR A 221 -16.73 10.80 -5.05
C THR A 221 -18.02 10.62 -4.25
N ALA A 222 -17.99 9.77 -3.22
CA ALA A 222 -19.18 9.35 -2.49
C ALA A 222 -18.84 9.02 -1.03
N ALA A 223 -19.84 9.06 -0.16
CA ALA A 223 -19.79 8.50 1.20
C ALA A 223 -19.57 6.98 1.15
N PHE A 224 -19.37 6.35 2.31
CA PHE A 224 -19.20 4.89 2.37
C PHE A 224 -20.43 4.19 1.78
N PRO A 225 -20.24 3.22 0.88
CA PRO A 225 -21.33 2.61 0.11
C PRO A 225 -22.08 1.54 0.94
N LEU A 226 -23.03 1.97 1.79
CA LEU A 226 -23.79 1.05 2.64
C LEU A 226 -24.65 0.05 1.85
N GLN A 227 -24.88 0.27 0.56
CA GLN A 227 -25.58 -0.66 -0.33
C GLN A 227 -24.64 -1.55 -1.15
N ALA A 228 -23.31 -1.44 -0.98
CA ALA A 228 -22.38 -2.29 -1.71
C ALA A 228 -22.63 -3.77 -1.40
N GLN A 229 -22.62 -4.61 -2.41
CA GLN A 229 -22.72 -6.06 -2.23
C GLN A 229 -21.44 -6.64 -1.62
N SER A 230 -20.29 -6.06 -1.98
CA SER A 230 -19.00 -6.40 -1.39
C SER A 230 -18.04 -5.22 -1.41
N VAL A 231 -17.13 -5.19 -0.44
CA VAL A 231 -16.01 -4.24 -0.37
C VAL A 231 -14.71 -5.02 -0.33
N VAL A 232 -13.74 -4.59 -1.11
CA VAL A 232 -12.41 -5.20 -1.22
C VAL A 232 -11.36 -4.25 -0.65
N VAL A 233 -10.50 -4.78 0.20
CA VAL A 233 -9.34 -4.10 0.79
C VAL A 233 -8.09 -4.50 0.01
N LEU A 234 -7.46 -3.55 -0.67
CA LEU A 234 -6.38 -3.76 -1.63
C LEU A 234 -5.05 -3.31 -1.05
N ARG A 235 -4.13 -4.26 -0.86
CA ARG A 235 -2.80 -3.98 -0.28
C ARG A 235 -1.73 -4.85 -0.93
N SER A 236 -0.64 -4.22 -1.37
CA SER A 236 0.47 -4.91 -2.05
C SER A 236 1.16 -5.98 -1.20
N THR A 237 1.07 -5.88 0.14
CA THR A 237 1.66 -6.86 1.07
C THR A 237 0.74 -8.03 1.39
N PHE A 238 -0.52 -8.05 0.99
CA PHE A 238 -1.37 -9.23 1.06
C PHE A 238 -0.94 -10.27 0.02
N SER A 239 -1.11 -11.56 0.32
CA SER A 239 -0.68 -12.66 -0.54
C SER A 239 -1.27 -12.51 -1.96
N GLY A 240 -2.57 -12.43 -2.11
CA GLY A 240 -3.22 -12.19 -3.40
C GLY A 240 -3.31 -10.71 -3.80
N GLY A 241 -2.85 -9.78 -2.95
CA GLY A 241 -2.99 -8.33 -3.17
C GLY A 241 -4.29 -7.73 -2.66
N ALA A 242 -5.26 -8.54 -2.27
CA ALA A 242 -6.57 -8.11 -1.80
C ALA A 242 -7.21 -9.10 -0.83
N VAL A 243 -8.14 -8.59 -0.02
CA VAL A 243 -8.97 -9.35 0.94
C VAL A 243 -10.37 -8.74 0.96
N LEU A 244 -11.39 -9.56 1.21
CA LEU A 244 -12.76 -9.08 1.39
C LEU A 244 -12.93 -8.37 2.74
N ALA A 245 -13.71 -7.31 2.76
CA ALA A 245 -14.23 -6.76 4.02
C ALA A 245 -15.42 -7.59 4.50
N GLN A 246 -15.45 -7.89 5.80
CA GLN A 246 -16.55 -8.61 6.44
C GLN A 246 -17.52 -7.69 7.20
N GLY A 247 -17.19 -6.42 7.28
CA GLY A 247 -18.08 -5.43 7.90
C GLY A 247 -17.48 -4.04 7.92
N TYR A 248 -18.36 -3.07 8.18
CA TYR A 248 -18.00 -1.68 8.42
C TYR A 248 -18.75 -1.16 9.64
N ALA A 249 -18.04 -0.54 10.55
CA ALA A 249 -18.59 -0.01 11.79
C ALA A 249 -18.32 1.50 11.94
N SER A 250 -19.20 2.16 12.69
CA SER A 250 -19.01 3.54 13.15
C SER A 250 -17.82 3.66 14.11
N PRO A 251 -17.38 4.88 14.44
CA PRO A 251 -16.36 5.08 15.48
C PRO A 251 -16.77 4.55 16.86
N ASN A 252 -18.06 4.40 17.11
CA ASN A 252 -18.59 3.85 18.36
C ASN A 252 -18.76 2.32 18.33
N GLY A 253 -18.34 1.66 17.26
CA GLY A 253 -18.43 0.20 17.10
C GLY A 253 -19.78 -0.31 16.59
N GLU A 254 -20.74 0.56 16.30
CA GLU A 254 -22.00 0.16 15.70
C GLU A 254 -21.78 -0.33 14.27
N ARG A 255 -22.25 -1.55 13.96
CA ARG A 255 -22.14 -2.10 12.61
C ARG A 255 -23.12 -1.42 11.66
N LEU A 256 -22.58 -0.72 10.68
CA LEU A 256 -23.32 0.05 9.68
C LEU A 256 -23.52 -0.70 8.37
N TRP A 257 -22.62 -1.66 8.05
CA TRP A 257 -22.67 -2.44 6.82
C TRP A 257 -22.14 -3.86 7.06
N SER A 258 -22.74 -4.80 6.36
CA SER A 258 -22.24 -6.18 6.20
C SER A 258 -22.36 -6.57 4.73
N PRO A 259 -21.46 -7.45 4.23
CA PRO A 259 -21.52 -7.88 2.85
C PRO A 259 -22.79 -8.69 2.57
N ALA A 260 -23.18 -8.77 1.29
CA ALA A 260 -24.19 -9.71 0.84
C ALA A 260 -23.76 -11.16 1.12
N ALA A 261 -24.75 -12.04 1.28
CA ALA A 261 -24.48 -13.48 1.52
C ALA A 261 -23.65 -14.10 0.39
N GLU A 262 -23.93 -13.70 -0.86
CA GLU A 262 -23.17 -14.13 -2.03
C GLU A 262 -22.20 -13.03 -2.48
N GLN A 263 -20.92 -13.35 -2.48
CA GLN A 263 -19.84 -12.47 -2.93
C GLN A 263 -19.09 -13.06 -4.12
N ALA A 264 -19.80 -13.77 -4.99
CA ALA A 264 -19.21 -14.53 -6.10
C ALA A 264 -18.37 -13.67 -7.04
N GLU A 265 -18.88 -12.48 -7.42
CA GLU A 265 -18.12 -11.56 -8.28
C GLU A 265 -16.81 -11.12 -7.61
N ALA A 266 -16.86 -10.69 -6.35
CA ALA A 266 -15.67 -10.26 -5.65
C ALA A 266 -14.67 -11.39 -5.45
N SER A 267 -15.12 -12.56 -5.06
CA SER A 267 -14.27 -13.75 -4.90
C SER A 267 -13.58 -14.15 -6.20
N ALA A 268 -14.29 -14.13 -7.33
CA ALA A 268 -13.72 -14.38 -8.65
C ALA A 268 -12.62 -13.37 -8.99
N ARG A 269 -12.87 -12.08 -8.79
CA ARG A 269 -11.87 -11.02 -9.08
C ARG A 269 -10.64 -11.11 -8.16
N LEU A 270 -10.80 -11.55 -6.90
CA LEU A 270 -9.66 -11.78 -6.02
C LEU A 270 -8.80 -12.96 -6.51
N ALA A 271 -9.42 -14.04 -6.98
CA ALA A 271 -8.70 -15.16 -7.56
C ALA A 271 -7.93 -14.74 -8.83
N ASP A 272 -8.59 -14.00 -9.71
CA ASP A 272 -7.95 -13.45 -10.92
C ASP A 272 -6.78 -12.52 -10.58
N LEU A 273 -6.91 -11.67 -9.57
CA LEU A 273 -5.83 -10.80 -9.11
C LEU A 273 -4.63 -11.60 -8.60
N ALA A 274 -4.89 -12.63 -7.80
CA ALA A 274 -3.82 -13.49 -7.28
C ALA A 274 -3.06 -14.18 -8.42
N ALA A 275 -3.76 -14.74 -9.40
CA ALA A 275 -3.17 -15.35 -10.58
C ALA A 275 -2.40 -14.35 -11.44
N TRP A 276 -2.97 -13.17 -11.67
CA TRP A 276 -2.35 -12.08 -12.42
C TRP A 276 -1.04 -11.60 -11.78
N ARG A 277 -1.00 -11.49 -10.45
CA ARG A 277 0.20 -11.09 -9.68
C ARG A 277 1.28 -12.17 -9.68
N ALA A 278 0.89 -13.45 -9.57
CA ALA A 278 1.83 -14.55 -9.62
C ALA A 278 2.62 -14.58 -10.95
N GLN A 279 1.97 -14.30 -12.08
CA GLN A 279 2.59 -14.21 -13.39
C GLN A 279 3.57 -13.04 -13.54
N ARG A 280 3.51 -12.04 -12.66
CA ARG A 280 4.32 -10.80 -12.67
C ARG A 280 5.26 -10.69 -11.48
N SER A 281 5.52 -11.80 -10.83
CA SER A 281 6.51 -11.87 -9.75
C SER A 281 7.92 -11.88 -10.33
N VAL A 282 8.82 -11.15 -9.67
CA VAL A 282 10.24 -11.05 -10.01
C VAL A 282 11.04 -11.74 -8.93
N SER A 283 11.91 -12.70 -9.32
CA SER A 283 12.84 -13.34 -8.39
C SER A 283 13.95 -12.34 -8.02
N LEU A 284 14.09 -12.07 -6.73
CA LEU A 284 15.05 -11.11 -6.18
C LEU A 284 16.04 -11.77 -5.19
N ALA A 285 15.69 -12.92 -4.67
CA ALA A 285 16.53 -13.65 -3.70
C ALA A 285 16.65 -15.14 -4.09
#